data_82a538cbabc55cd767796221b05ed125
#
_entry.id   82a538cbabc55cd767796221b05ed125
#
_cell.length_a   1.000
_cell.length_b   1.000
_cell.length_c   1.000
_cell.angle_alpha   90.00
_cell.angle_beta   90.00
_cell.angle_gamma   90.00
#
_symmetry.space_group_name_H-M   'P 1'
#
loop_
_entity.id
_entity.type
_entity.pdbx_description
1 polymer ?
#
loop_
_entity_poly.entity_id
_entity_poly.type
_entity_poly.pdbx_seq_one_letter_code
_entity_poly.pdbx_strand_id
1 'polypeptide(L)'
;DCTRTYVVGGDMSKAPQDFQDAYAVLADAQAAARAAAHPGSTAADIDAITRQAISAAGWGDYFVHRTGHGIGLSTHEEPFIMEGNDLALEEGMAFSIEPGIYLEGKWGMRLEDIVVLTNDGYESLNQAPRDVR
;
A
#
# COMPACT_ATOMS: atom_id res chain seq x y z
N ASP A 1 1.29 -9.74 7.71
CA ASP A 1 0.59 -9.57 6.42
C ASP A 1 1.55 -9.39 5.27
N CYS A 2 1.16 -9.86 4.08
CA CYS A 2 1.88 -9.66 2.83
C CYS A 2 0.94 -10.00 1.66
N THR A 3 0.73 -9.06 0.76
CA THR A 3 -0.04 -9.31 -0.47
C THR A 3 0.83 -9.10 -1.69
N ARG A 4 0.73 -10.01 -2.65
CA ARG A 4 1.31 -9.89 -3.99
C ARG A 4 0.23 -10.17 -5.04
N THR A 5 0.34 -9.51 -6.17
CA THR A 5 -0.58 -9.69 -7.30
C THR A 5 0.05 -10.63 -8.32
N TYR A 6 -0.75 -11.55 -8.84
CA TYR A 6 -0.32 -12.56 -9.81
C TYR A 6 -1.19 -12.51 -11.06
N VAL A 7 -0.57 -12.77 -12.21
CA VAL A 7 -1.28 -13.03 -13.47
C VAL A 7 -1.31 -14.55 -13.68
N VAL A 8 -2.49 -15.10 -13.91
CA VAL A 8 -2.61 -16.53 -14.20
C VAL A 8 -1.81 -16.87 -15.46
N GLY A 9 -0.88 -17.80 -15.34
CA GLY A 9 0.07 -18.14 -16.41
C GLY A 9 1.43 -17.41 -16.32
N GLY A 10 1.60 -16.50 -15.34
CA GLY A 10 2.91 -15.92 -14.98
C GLY A 10 3.50 -14.93 -15.97
N ASP A 11 2.71 -14.42 -16.91
CA ASP A 11 3.19 -13.52 -17.95
C ASP A 11 2.43 -12.19 -17.95
N MET A 12 3.01 -11.20 -17.30
CA MET A 12 2.45 -9.85 -17.18
C MET A 12 2.15 -9.21 -18.54
N SER A 13 2.94 -9.52 -19.57
CA SER A 13 2.74 -8.94 -20.92
C SER A 13 1.44 -9.38 -21.59
N LYS A 14 0.82 -10.45 -21.10
CA LYS A 14 -0.48 -10.96 -21.57
C LYS A 14 -1.67 -10.40 -20.78
N ALA A 15 -1.43 -9.69 -19.68
CA ALA A 15 -2.49 -9.02 -18.96
C ALA A 15 -3.04 -7.84 -19.77
N PRO A 16 -4.30 -7.43 -19.56
CA PRO A 16 -4.85 -6.22 -20.20
C PRO A 16 -3.97 -4.99 -19.95
N GLN A 17 -3.88 -4.08 -20.91
CA GLN A 17 -3.02 -2.90 -20.78
C GLN A 17 -3.42 -2.02 -19.59
N ASP A 18 -4.71 -1.85 -19.34
CA ASP A 18 -5.23 -1.10 -18.18
C ASP A 18 -4.79 -1.72 -16.84
N PHE A 19 -4.69 -3.05 -16.77
CA PHE A 19 -4.12 -3.73 -15.59
C PHE A 19 -2.63 -3.44 -15.42
N GLN A 20 -1.87 -3.50 -16.51
CA GLN A 20 -0.42 -3.23 -16.47
C GLN A 20 -0.15 -1.78 -16.02
N ASP A 21 -0.88 -0.81 -16.57
CA ASP A 21 -0.77 0.61 -16.26
C ASP A 21 -1.17 0.88 -14.79
N ALA A 22 -2.28 0.28 -14.34
CA ALA A 22 -2.75 0.42 -12.97
C ALA A 22 -1.76 -0.19 -11.95
N TYR A 23 -1.14 -1.33 -12.29
CA TYR A 23 -0.16 -1.95 -11.39
C TYR A 23 1.11 -1.11 -11.25
N ALA A 24 1.58 -0.49 -12.31
CA ALA A 24 2.73 0.43 -12.24
C ALA A 24 2.45 1.59 -11.28
N VAL A 25 1.26 2.21 -11.39
CA VAL A 25 0.82 3.28 -10.48
C VAL A 25 0.73 2.79 -9.05
N LEU A 26 0.14 1.60 -8.83
CA LEU A 26 0.00 1.00 -7.49
C LEU A 26 1.37 0.76 -6.84
N ALA A 27 2.31 0.20 -7.60
CA ALA A 27 3.66 -0.09 -7.12
C ALA A 27 4.42 1.18 -6.74
N ASP A 28 4.34 2.23 -7.57
CA ASP A 28 4.96 3.53 -7.30
C ASP A 28 4.33 4.21 -6.08
N ALA A 29 3.00 4.18 -5.95
CA ALA A 29 2.29 4.74 -4.81
C ALA A 29 2.68 4.04 -3.50
N GLN A 30 2.74 2.71 -3.49
CA GLN A 30 3.15 1.93 -2.33
C GLN A 30 4.62 2.17 -1.97
N ALA A 31 5.51 2.28 -2.95
CA ALA A 31 6.91 2.58 -2.72
C ALA A 31 7.10 3.99 -2.13
N ALA A 32 6.37 4.99 -2.65
CA ALA A 32 6.41 6.36 -2.14
C ALA A 32 5.90 6.45 -0.69
N ALA A 33 4.80 5.76 -0.36
CA ALA A 33 4.27 5.72 1.00
C ALA A 33 5.25 5.07 1.99
N ARG A 34 5.90 3.96 1.61
CA ARG A 34 6.95 3.35 2.44
C ARG A 34 8.13 4.30 2.66
N ALA A 35 8.58 4.97 1.60
CA ALA A 35 9.70 5.91 1.67
C ALA A 35 9.40 7.14 2.55
N ALA A 36 8.12 7.52 2.69
CA ALA A 36 7.67 8.62 3.54
C ALA A 36 7.40 8.21 5.00
N ALA A 37 7.42 6.91 5.29
CA ALA A 37 7.15 6.41 6.64
C ALA A 37 8.38 6.66 7.55
N HIS A 38 8.22 7.55 8.52
CA HIS A 38 9.23 7.87 9.53
C HIS A 38 8.56 8.39 10.80
N PRO A 39 9.24 8.37 11.96
CA PRO A 39 8.71 8.98 13.17
C PRO A 39 8.38 10.46 12.96
N GLY A 40 7.16 10.85 13.36
CA GLY A 40 6.64 12.21 13.20
C GLY A 40 5.77 12.44 11.96
N SER A 41 5.79 11.54 10.95
CA SER A 41 4.74 11.55 9.92
C SER A 41 3.40 11.14 10.55
N THR A 42 2.27 11.61 10.04
CA THR A 42 0.96 11.18 10.51
C THR A 42 0.43 9.98 9.70
N ALA A 43 -0.48 9.22 10.28
CA ALA A 43 -1.17 8.16 9.56
C ALA A 43 -1.94 8.69 8.33
N ALA A 44 -2.51 9.90 8.44
CA ALA A 44 -3.18 10.59 7.34
C ALA A 44 -2.21 10.97 6.22
N ASP A 45 -0.97 11.40 6.54
CA ASP A 45 0.04 11.75 5.54
C ASP A 45 0.40 10.54 4.66
N ILE A 46 0.58 9.37 5.29
CA ILE A 46 0.90 8.13 4.58
C ILE A 46 -0.27 7.70 3.67
N ASP A 47 -1.52 7.78 4.16
CA ASP A 47 -2.71 7.51 3.32
C ASP A 47 -2.81 8.50 2.16
N ALA A 48 -2.59 9.77 2.40
CA ALA A 48 -2.68 10.81 1.37
C ALA A 48 -1.71 10.57 0.21
N ILE A 49 -0.51 10.09 0.47
CA ILE A 49 0.49 9.78 -0.57
C ILE A 49 -0.04 8.72 -1.54
N THR A 50 -0.54 7.59 -1.01
CA THR A 50 -1.09 6.51 -1.87
C THR A 50 -2.33 6.98 -2.60
N ARG A 51 -3.25 7.60 -1.89
CA ARG A 51 -4.55 8.02 -2.42
C ARG A 51 -4.43 9.08 -3.49
N GLN A 52 -3.57 10.08 -3.30
CA GLN A 52 -3.33 11.13 -4.29
C GLN A 52 -2.65 10.59 -5.55
N ALA A 53 -1.65 9.71 -5.42
CA ALA A 53 -0.98 9.10 -6.57
C ALA A 53 -1.95 8.26 -7.41
N ILE A 54 -2.75 7.41 -6.77
CA ILE A 54 -3.74 6.57 -7.44
C ILE A 54 -4.85 7.41 -8.07
N SER A 55 -5.32 8.47 -7.39
CA SER A 55 -6.35 9.38 -7.91
C SER A 55 -5.86 10.21 -9.09
N ALA A 56 -4.63 10.74 -9.03
CA ALA A 56 -4.04 11.51 -10.12
C ALA A 56 -3.89 10.71 -11.42
N ALA A 57 -3.75 9.38 -11.30
CA ALA A 57 -3.71 8.45 -12.43
C ALA A 57 -5.11 8.01 -12.91
N GLY A 58 -6.20 8.50 -12.31
CA GLY A 58 -7.58 8.20 -12.69
C GLY A 58 -8.17 6.94 -12.05
N TRP A 59 -7.49 6.35 -11.06
CA TRP A 59 -7.93 5.11 -10.39
C TRP A 59 -8.52 5.34 -8.99
N GLY A 60 -8.70 6.60 -8.56
CA GLY A 60 -9.10 6.93 -7.19
C GLY A 60 -10.40 6.30 -6.74
N ASP A 61 -11.43 6.25 -7.62
CA ASP A 61 -12.74 5.65 -7.31
C ASP A 61 -12.68 4.13 -7.08
N TYR A 62 -11.58 3.50 -7.45
CA TYR A 62 -11.35 2.07 -7.32
C TYR A 62 -10.44 1.69 -6.14
N PHE A 63 -9.93 2.68 -5.40
CA PHE A 63 -9.21 2.49 -4.15
C PHE A 63 -10.14 2.70 -2.96
N VAL A 64 -10.86 1.66 -2.58
CA VAL A 64 -12.07 1.71 -1.73
C VAL A 64 -11.84 1.40 -0.25
N HIS A 65 -10.60 1.29 0.19
CA HIS A 65 -10.27 1.01 1.59
C HIS A 65 -9.13 1.92 2.10
N ARG A 66 -8.82 1.86 3.39
CA ARG A 66 -7.67 2.56 3.99
C ARG A 66 -6.34 2.01 3.45
N THR A 67 -5.28 2.80 3.58
CA THR A 67 -3.93 2.40 3.12
C THR A 67 -3.30 1.31 3.99
N GLY A 68 -3.70 1.20 5.27
CA GLY A 68 -3.13 0.17 6.14
C GLY A 68 -3.67 0.18 7.56
N HIS A 69 -3.08 -0.66 8.39
CA HIS A 69 -3.44 -0.84 9.81
C HIS A 69 -2.24 -1.31 10.65
N GLY A 70 -2.31 -1.09 11.94
CA GLY A 70 -1.32 -1.59 12.90
C GLY A 70 -1.24 -3.12 12.92
N ILE A 71 -0.08 -3.62 13.24
CA ILE A 71 0.22 -5.05 13.38
C ILE A 71 0.47 -5.37 14.86
N GLY A 72 -0.31 -6.31 15.39
CA GLY A 72 -0.23 -6.74 16.78
C GLY A 72 -0.99 -8.03 17.02
N LEU A 73 -1.83 -8.06 18.03
CA LEU A 73 -2.58 -9.26 18.42
C LEU A 73 -3.94 -9.38 17.72
N SER A 74 -4.49 -8.26 17.24
CA SER A 74 -5.75 -8.25 16.49
C SER A 74 -5.49 -8.34 14.99
N THR A 75 -6.51 -8.79 14.24
CA THR A 75 -6.43 -8.83 12.76
C THR A 75 -6.19 -7.43 12.19
N HIS A 76 -6.85 -6.43 12.76
CA HIS A 76 -6.63 -5.02 12.47
C HIS A 76 -6.65 -4.25 13.79
N GLU A 77 -5.66 -3.39 13.99
CA GLU A 77 -5.57 -2.54 15.18
C GLU A 77 -4.92 -1.18 14.83
N GLU A 78 -4.86 -0.25 15.78
CA GLU A 78 -4.16 1.02 15.62
C GLU A 78 -2.63 0.81 15.45
N PRO A 79 -1.99 1.71 14.66
CA PRO A 79 -2.55 2.87 13.98
C PRO A 79 -3.29 2.49 12.69
N PHE A 80 -4.49 3.03 12.46
CA PHE A 80 -5.14 2.93 11.16
C PHE A 80 -4.58 3.98 10.21
N ILE A 81 -3.95 3.53 9.12
CA ILE A 81 -3.37 4.40 8.09
C ILE A 81 -4.49 4.81 7.12
N MET A 82 -5.13 5.93 7.42
CA MET A 82 -6.33 6.39 6.73
C MET A 82 -6.50 7.89 6.79
N GLU A 83 -7.27 8.44 5.85
CA GLU A 83 -7.65 9.84 5.83
C GLU A 83 -8.26 10.29 7.18
N GLY A 84 -7.85 11.44 7.67
CA GLY A 84 -8.35 12.06 8.90
C GLY A 84 -7.75 11.49 10.19
N ASN A 85 -6.82 10.54 10.12
CA ASN A 85 -6.11 10.06 11.30
C ASN A 85 -4.80 10.84 11.49
N ASP A 86 -4.84 11.89 12.29
CA ASP A 86 -3.70 12.77 12.59
C ASP A 86 -2.74 12.19 13.66
N LEU A 87 -2.87 10.90 14.00
CA LEU A 87 -1.95 10.25 14.92
C LEU A 87 -0.52 10.33 14.38
N ALA A 88 0.37 10.96 15.14
CA ALA A 88 1.78 10.96 14.84
C ALA A 88 2.36 9.56 15.04
N LEU A 89 3.02 9.05 14.02
CA LEU A 89 3.65 7.74 14.06
C LEU A 89 4.98 7.83 14.82
N GLU A 90 5.27 6.83 15.64
CA GLU A 90 6.42 6.80 16.53
C GLU A 90 7.34 5.61 16.21
N GLU A 91 8.60 5.70 16.62
CA GLU A 91 9.57 4.61 16.54
C GLU A 91 9.01 3.35 17.20
N GLY A 92 9.21 2.20 16.56
CA GLY A 92 8.72 0.89 16.99
C GLY A 92 7.30 0.56 16.56
N MET A 93 6.52 1.50 16.05
CA MET A 93 5.21 1.20 15.48
C MET A 93 5.35 0.33 14.22
N ALA A 94 4.56 -0.75 14.16
CA ALA A 94 4.48 -1.66 13.04
C ALA A 94 3.10 -1.56 12.39
N PHE A 95 3.05 -1.37 11.08
CA PHE A 95 1.80 -1.28 10.32
C PHE A 95 1.94 -1.73 8.88
N SER A 96 0.82 -2.09 8.25
CA SER A 96 0.77 -2.41 6.83
C SER A 96 0.71 -1.14 5.96
N ILE A 97 1.26 -1.23 4.76
CA ILE A 97 1.04 -0.29 3.66
C ILE A 97 0.57 -1.14 2.48
N GLU A 98 -0.74 -1.09 2.20
CA GLU A 98 -1.45 -2.05 1.37
C GLU A 98 -2.44 -1.41 0.38
N PRO A 99 -2.06 -0.39 -0.40
CA PRO A 99 -2.99 0.16 -1.38
C PRO A 99 -3.45 -0.91 -2.38
N GLY A 100 -4.67 -0.73 -2.90
CA GLY A 100 -5.26 -1.64 -3.88
C GLY A 100 -6.17 -0.92 -4.85
N ILE A 101 -6.35 -1.48 -6.05
CA ILE A 101 -7.23 -0.99 -7.10
C ILE A 101 -8.11 -2.15 -7.54
N TYR A 102 -9.45 -1.94 -7.54
CA TYR A 102 -10.40 -3.02 -7.78
C TYR A 102 -11.45 -2.62 -8.80
N LEU A 103 -11.35 -3.18 -10.01
CA LEU A 103 -12.36 -3.03 -11.06
C LEU A 103 -13.31 -4.23 -11.04
N GLU A 104 -14.51 -4.03 -10.51
CA GLU A 104 -15.50 -5.08 -10.41
C GLU A 104 -15.79 -5.73 -11.77
N GLY A 105 -15.79 -7.07 -11.78
CA GLY A 105 -16.02 -7.87 -12.99
C GLY A 105 -14.86 -7.92 -13.98
N LYS A 106 -13.73 -7.30 -13.68
CA LYS A 106 -12.52 -7.31 -14.54
C LYS A 106 -11.32 -7.87 -13.82
N TRP A 107 -10.77 -7.12 -12.87
CA TRP A 107 -9.56 -7.49 -12.15
C TRP A 107 -9.45 -6.70 -10.84
N GLY A 108 -8.63 -7.18 -9.93
CA GLY A 108 -8.24 -6.49 -8.73
C GLY A 108 -6.77 -6.72 -8.43
N MET A 109 -6.15 -5.77 -7.74
CA MET A 109 -4.77 -5.85 -7.34
C MET A 109 -4.56 -5.21 -5.98
N ARG A 110 -3.62 -5.75 -5.21
CA ARG A 110 -3.11 -5.15 -3.98
C ARG A 110 -1.63 -5.46 -3.84
N LEU A 111 -0.88 -4.50 -3.35
CA LEU A 111 0.51 -4.67 -2.98
C LEU A 111 0.68 -4.26 -1.53
N GLU A 112 1.13 -5.20 -0.69
CA GLU A 112 1.19 -5.02 0.75
C GLU A 112 2.51 -5.47 1.33
N ASP A 113 3.06 -4.61 2.16
CA ASP A 113 4.18 -4.91 3.05
C ASP A 113 3.93 -4.35 4.44
N ILE A 114 4.52 -5.01 5.44
CA ILE A 114 4.63 -4.46 6.78
C ILE A 114 5.91 -3.65 6.88
N VAL A 115 5.80 -2.48 7.48
CA VAL A 115 6.92 -1.64 7.90
C VAL A 115 6.96 -1.52 9.42
N VAL A 116 8.17 -1.41 9.97
CA VAL A 116 8.42 -1.01 11.36
C VAL A 116 9.19 0.28 11.33
N LEU A 117 8.74 1.30 12.04
CA LEU A 117 9.45 2.57 12.11
C LEU A 117 10.72 2.44 12.96
N THR A 118 11.82 2.94 12.41
CA THR A 118 13.10 3.09 13.10
C THR A 118 13.32 4.56 13.46
N ASN A 119 14.36 4.88 14.21
CA ASN A 119 14.65 6.26 14.60
C ASN A 119 14.83 7.25 13.43
N ASP A 120 15.17 6.75 12.24
CA ASP A 120 15.52 7.57 11.06
C ASP A 120 14.77 7.17 9.77
N GLY A 121 13.75 6.29 9.87
CA GLY A 121 12.99 5.82 8.71
C GLY A 121 12.16 4.60 9.00
N TYR A 122 12.30 3.56 8.17
CA TYR A 122 11.56 2.31 8.33
C TYR A 122 12.38 1.09 7.93
N GLU A 123 12.01 -0.06 8.48
CA GLU A 123 12.43 -1.38 8.03
C GLU A 123 11.23 -2.13 7.42
N SER A 124 11.41 -2.73 6.24
CA SER A 124 10.39 -3.59 5.62
C SER A 124 10.60 -5.05 6.03
N LEU A 125 9.59 -5.65 6.63
CA LEU A 125 9.67 -7.04 7.10
C LEU A 125 9.45 -8.08 6.00
N ASN A 126 8.76 -7.70 4.92
CA ASN A 126 8.44 -8.62 3.82
C ASN A 126 9.50 -8.52 2.72
N GLN A 127 10.09 -9.67 2.36
CA GLN A 127 11.17 -9.78 1.37
C GLN A 127 10.71 -10.34 0.01
N ALA A 128 9.43 -10.74 -0.11
CA ALA A 128 8.89 -11.26 -1.36
C ALA A 128 8.98 -10.19 -2.47
N PRO A 129 9.41 -10.56 -3.69
CA PRO A 129 9.43 -9.64 -4.83
C PRO A 129 8.08 -8.98 -5.07
N ARG A 130 8.12 -7.71 -5.49
CA ARG A 130 6.94 -6.86 -5.69
C ARG A 130 6.47 -6.83 -7.14
N ASP A 131 7.23 -7.40 -8.06
CA ASP A 131 6.82 -7.53 -9.46
C ASP A 131 5.64 -8.49 -9.58
N VAL A 132 4.74 -8.22 -10.52
CA VAL A 132 3.66 -9.15 -10.89
C VAL A 132 4.27 -10.43 -11.47
N ARG A 133 3.77 -11.54 -11.04
CA ARG A 133 4.22 -12.87 -11.46
C ARG A 133 3.10 -13.71 -12.04
#